data_4ea5791f18da770091199a41126f2617
#
_entry.id   4ea5791f18da770091199a41126f2617
#
_cell.length_a   1.000
_cell.length_b   1.000
_cell.length_c   1.000
_cell.angle_alpha   90.00
_cell.angle_beta   90.00
_cell.angle_gamma   90.00
#
_symmetry.space_group_name_H-M   'P 1'
#
loop_
_entity.id
_entity.type
_entity.pdbx_description
1 polymer ?
#
loop_
_entity_poly.entity_id
_entity_poly.type
_entity_poly.pdbx_seq_one_letter_code
_entity_poly.pdbx_strand_id
1 'polypeptide(L)'
;IAALSLALFETGRFDALTAFFTMTIALLMQIISNMKNDLGYTEKKAETGNRRGLPRATTQGWISISAARRAILTLIVLALLNTAVLIWLGGWVFALIGISSVIAAYSYMGGPKPIAYTPFGETTVLVFFGLTAVCGSYYLQTFTVSANAVLLSISLGSIAAAVLAVNNWRDRVHDKSIGRQTLAVVLGDKTFTAVFRIMTALPLALGLVMAAAP
;
A
#
# COMPACT_ATOMS: atom_id res chain seq x y z
N ILE A 1 8.26 -7.07 8.05
CA ILE A 1 8.72 -8.27 8.77
C ILE A 1 9.20 -9.30 7.77
N ALA A 2 8.35 -9.87 6.88
CA ALA A 2 8.73 -10.96 5.97
C ALA A 2 10.04 -10.71 5.18
N ALA A 3 10.23 -9.50 4.64
CA ALA A 3 11.47 -9.13 3.94
C ALA A 3 12.70 -9.15 4.86
N LEU A 4 12.55 -8.70 6.11
CA LEU A 4 13.63 -8.72 7.11
C LEU A 4 13.98 -10.16 7.52
N SER A 5 12.96 -11.02 7.67
CA SER A 5 13.17 -12.45 7.95
C SER A 5 13.85 -13.16 6.78
N LEU A 6 13.47 -12.84 5.54
CA LEU A 6 14.14 -13.38 4.35
C LEU A 6 15.61 -12.93 4.27
N ALA A 7 15.88 -11.64 4.53
CA ALA A 7 17.25 -11.12 4.53
C ALA A 7 18.11 -11.82 5.59
N LEU A 8 17.58 -12.02 6.80
CA LEU A 8 18.27 -12.78 7.85
C LEU A 8 18.50 -14.23 7.43
N PHE A 9 17.49 -14.89 6.85
CA PHE A 9 17.59 -16.28 6.40
C PHE A 9 18.67 -16.48 5.30
N GLU A 10 18.70 -15.59 4.29
CA GLU A 10 19.61 -15.72 3.16
C GLU A 10 21.05 -15.26 3.47
N THR A 11 21.23 -14.31 4.39
CA THR A 11 22.56 -13.70 4.62
C THR A 11 23.13 -13.90 6.01
N GLY A 12 22.33 -14.39 6.95
CA GLY A 12 22.72 -14.49 8.37
C GLY A 12 22.89 -13.12 9.06
N ARG A 13 22.58 -12.01 8.37
CA ARG A 13 22.80 -10.63 8.89
C ARG A 13 21.46 -9.99 9.26
N PHE A 14 21.47 -9.24 10.35
CA PHE A 14 20.32 -8.46 10.78
C PHE A 14 20.81 -7.19 11.48
N ASP A 15 20.50 -6.06 10.91
CA ASP A 15 20.70 -4.74 11.52
C ASP A 15 19.41 -4.23 12.14
N ALA A 16 19.40 -4.16 13.47
CA ALA A 16 18.21 -3.80 14.25
C ALA A 16 17.81 -2.31 14.05
N LEU A 17 18.78 -1.42 13.86
CA LEU A 17 18.51 0.00 13.65
C LEU A 17 17.82 0.20 12.29
N THR A 18 18.35 -0.40 11.25
CA THR A 18 17.74 -0.41 9.91
C THR A 18 16.36 -1.03 9.92
N ALA A 19 16.18 -2.14 10.64
CA ALA A 19 14.87 -2.79 10.79
C ALA A 19 13.86 -1.88 11.49
N PHE A 20 14.26 -1.19 12.55
CA PHE A 20 13.41 -0.23 13.27
C PHE A 20 12.91 0.90 12.36
N PHE A 21 13.79 1.58 11.62
CA PHE A 21 13.40 2.66 10.72
C PHE A 21 12.57 2.15 9.53
N THR A 22 12.88 0.96 9.01
CA THR A 22 12.09 0.31 7.95
C THR A 22 10.67 0.00 8.41
N MET A 23 10.50 -0.54 9.62
CA MET A 23 9.16 -0.82 10.17
C MET A 23 8.41 0.47 10.50
N THR A 24 9.11 1.47 11.01
CA THR A 24 8.51 2.78 11.33
C THR A 24 7.96 3.46 10.09
N ILE A 25 8.72 3.51 8.97
CA ILE A 25 8.21 4.10 7.72
C ILE A 25 7.01 3.32 7.18
N ALA A 26 7.02 2.00 7.25
CA ALA A 26 5.88 1.18 6.81
C ALA A 26 4.61 1.49 7.60
N LEU A 27 4.70 1.64 8.93
CA LEU A 27 3.58 2.02 9.79
C LEU A 27 3.10 3.44 9.49
N LEU A 28 4.01 4.41 9.36
CA LEU A 28 3.67 5.80 9.03
C LEU A 28 2.93 5.87 7.71
N MET A 29 3.41 5.22 6.66
CA MET A 29 2.78 5.21 5.35
C MET A 29 1.40 4.53 5.37
N GLN A 30 1.23 3.46 6.14
CA GLN A 30 -0.06 2.79 6.34
C GLN A 30 -1.07 3.72 7.01
N ILE A 31 -0.67 4.42 8.08
CA ILE A 31 -1.54 5.35 8.80
C ILE A 31 -1.90 6.55 7.91
N ILE A 32 -0.92 7.15 7.22
CA ILE A 32 -1.14 8.27 6.29
C ILE A 32 -2.14 7.88 5.21
N SER A 33 -1.95 6.72 4.57
CA SER A 33 -2.83 6.23 3.51
C SER A 33 -4.26 6.03 4.00
N ASN A 34 -4.44 5.42 5.16
CA ASN A 34 -5.76 5.18 5.75
C ASN A 34 -6.46 6.49 6.14
N MET A 35 -5.74 7.40 6.82
CA MET A 35 -6.29 8.71 7.19
C MET A 35 -6.62 9.56 5.97
N LYS A 36 -5.76 9.55 4.94
CA LYS A 36 -6.02 10.29 3.70
C LYS A 36 -7.19 9.70 2.93
N ASN A 37 -7.33 8.38 2.92
CA ASN A 37 -8.50 7.71 2.35
C ASN A 37 -9.78 8.12 3.08
N ASP A 38 -9.81 8.07 4.41
CA ASP A 38 -10.96 8.48 5.23
C ASP A 38 -11.35 9.95 4.96
N LEU A 39 -10.39 10.87 5.09
CA LEU A 39 -10.55 12.29 4.84
C LEU A 39 -11.04 12.58 3.41
N GLY A 40 -10.47 11.88 2.41
CA GLY A 40 -10.81 12.08 1.00
C GLY A 40 -12.27 11.75 0.68
N TYR A 41 -12.85 10.72 1.30
CA TYR A 41 -14.28 10.43 1.16
C TYR A 41 -15.15 11.55 1.72
N THR A 42 -14.77 12.11 2.87
CA THR A 42 -15.51 13.22 3.50
C THR A 42 -15.40 14.49 2.65
N GLU A 43 -14.20 14.85 2.20
CA GLU A 43 -13.95 16.03 1.36
C GLU A 43 -14.69 15.99 0.03
N LYS A 44 -14.80 14.79 -0.57
CA LYS A 44 -15.50 14.58 -1.84
C LYS A 44 -16.99 14.31 -1.70
N LYS A 45 -17.51 14.30 -0.45
CA LYS A 45 -18.91 13.94 -0.14
C LYS A 45 -19.31 12.60 -0.79
N ALA A 46 -18.35 11.68 -0.86
CA ALA A 46 -18.51 10.41 -1.56
C ALA A 46 -19.15 9.30 -0.70
N GLU A 47 -19.47 9.59 0.56
CA GLU A 47 -20.19 8.67 1.43
C GLU A 47 -21.67 9.02 1.46
N THR A 48 -22.49 8.18 0.85
CA THR A 48 -23.96 8.35 0.75
C THR A 48 -24.65 7.29 1.58
N GLY A 49 -24.71 7.40 2.91
CA GLY A 49 -25.55 6.62 3.85
C GLY A 49 -25.72 5.09 3.71
N ASN A 50 -25.50 4.51 2.53
CA ASN A 50 -25.70 3.10 2.22
C ASN A 50 -24.42 2.25 2.24
N ARG A 51 -23.36 2.72 2.89
CA ARG A 51 -22.10 2.00 2.97
C ARG A 51 -22.21 0.73 3.83
N ARG A 52 -21.67 -0.38 3.33
CA ARG A 52 -21.60 -1.67 4.05
C ARG A 52 -20.30 -1.85 4.88
N GLY A 53 -19.42 -0.85 4.95
CA GLY A 53 -18.16 -0.89 5.71
C GLY A 53 -18.25 -0.20 7.06
N LEU A 54 -17.14 -0.26 7.84
CA LEU A 54 -17.04 0.47 9.11
C LEU A 54 -17.23 1.98 8.89
N PRO A 55 -17.85 2.69 9.86
CA PRO A 55 -18.04 4.13 9.78
C PRO A 55 -16.69 4.84 9.72
N ARG A 56 -16.63 5.95 8.95
CA ARG A 56 -15.42 6.77 8.83
C ARG A 56 -15.41 7.86 9.88
N ALA A 57 -14.27 8.02 10.58
CA ALA A 57 -14.17 8.97 11.69
C ALA A 57 -14.45 10.41 11.27
N THR A 58 -13.99 10.84 10.10
CA THR A 58 -14.21 12.19 9.58
C THR A 58 -15.64 12.39 9.10
N THR A 59 -16.26 11.40 8.45
CA THR A 59 -17.66 11.46 8.00
C THR A 59 -18.65 11.48 9.17
N GLN A 60 -18.34 10.74 10.24
CA GLN A 60 -19.15 10.72 11.47
C GLN A 60 -18.94 11.95 12.36
N GLY A 61 -17.98 12.82 12.00
CA GLY A 61 -17.67 14.02 12.81
C GLY A 61 -16.90 13.71 14.10
N TRP A 62 -16.42 12.47 14.31
CA TRP A 62 -15.58 12.12 15.47
C TRP A 62 -14.24 12.85 15.45
N ILE A 63 -13.74 13.15 14.25
CA ILE A 63 -12.53 13.94 14.02
C ILE A 63 -12.87 15.03 13.01
N SER A 64 -12.55 16.28 13.32
CA SER A 64 -12.77 17.38 12.38
C SER A 64 -11.81 17.28 11.18
N ILE A 65 -12.25 17.77 10.00
CA ILE A 65 -11.43 17.81 8.77
C ILE A 65 -10.09 18.51 9.03
N SER A 66 -10.11 19.63 9.78
CA SER A 66 -8.90 20.38 10.11
C SER A 66 -7.94 19.60 11.02
N ALA A 67 -8.46 18.85 11.99
CA ALA A 67 -7.66 17.98 12.85
C ALA A 67 -7.05 16.84 12.05
N ALA A 68 -7.82 16.18 11.18
CA ALA A 68 -7.34 15.12 10.31
C ALA A 68 -6.23 15.61 9.35
N ARG A 69 -6.41 16.80 8.74
CA ARG A 69 -5.36 17.40 7.88
C ARG A 69 -4.09 17.70 8.65
N ARG A 70 -4.16 18.26 9.86
CA ARG A 70 -2.98 18.52 10.69
C ARG A 70 -2.27 17.22 11.07
N ALA A 71 -3.01 16.19 11.48
CA ALA A 71 -2.44 14.90 11.82
C ALA A 71 -1.73 14.26 10.62
N ILE A 72 -2.35 14.27 9.42
CA ILE A 72 -1.72 13.77 8.19
C ILE A 72 -0.44 14.54 7.88
N LEU A 73 -0.45 15.88 7.99
CA LEU A 73 0.75 16.70 7.77
C LEU A 73 1.87 16.36 8.75
N THR A 74 1.55 16.21 10.04
CA THR A 74 2.52 15.79 11.07
C THR A 74 3.13 14.42 10.73
N LEU A 75 2.29 13.45 10.34
CA LEU A 75 2.76 12.11 9.95
C LEU A 75 3.63 12.16 8.69
N ILE A 76 3.31 13.01 7.71
CA ILE A 76 4.15 13.22 6.51
C ILE A 76 5.53 13.78 6.91
N VAL A 77 5.58 14.77 7.82
CA VAL A 77 6.86 15.31 8.31
C VAL A 77 7.67 14.21 9.00
N LEU A 78 7.06 13.42 9.86
CA LEU A 78 7.73 12.29 10.50
C LEU A 78 8.20 11.24 9.49
N ALA A 79 7.41 10.95 8.45
CA ALA A 79 7.81 10.05 7.37
C ALA A 79 9.01 10.59 6.56
N LEU A 80 9.06 11.90 6.30
CA LEU A 80 10.19 12.53 5.62
C LEU A 80 11.46 12.50 6.48
N LEU A 81 11.36 12.76 7.79
CA LEU A 81 12.48 12.62 8.72
C LEU A 81 12.99 11.17 8.79
N ASN A 82 12.09 10.21 8.87
CA ASN A 82 12.45 8.79 8.80
C ASN A 82 13.12 8.45 7.46
N THR A 83 12.58 8.95 6.34
CA THR A 83 13.16 8.76 5.01
C THR A 83 14.57 9.33 4.91
N ALA A 84 14.87 10.46 5.55
CA ALA A 84 16.22 11.01 5.59
C ALA A 84 17.22 10.04 6.27
N VAL A 85 16.79 9.36 7.33
CA VAL A 85 17.60 8.29 7.96
C VAL A 85 17.77 7.11 7.00
N LEU A 86 16.72 6.69 6.30
CA LEU A 86 16.83 5.58 5.33
C LEU A 86 17.72 5.95 4.13
N ILE A 87 17.76 7.21 3.72
CA ILE A 87 18.72 7.70 2.70
C ILE A 87 20.16 7.57 3.22
N TRP A 88 20.40 7.94 4.47
CA TRP A 88 21.72 7.80 5.09
C TRP A 88 22.14 6.32 5.20
N LEU A 89 21.21 5.41 5.53
CA LEU A 89 21.47 3.98 5.66
C LEU A 89 21.60 3.24 4.32
N GLY A 90 20.72 3.54 3.35
CA GLY A 90 20.55 2.76 2.13
C GLY A 90 20.84 3.52 0.82
N GLY A 91 21.20 4.80 0.92
CA GLY A 91 21.56 5.62 -0.24
C GLY A 91 20.38 6.36 -0.88
N TRP A 92 20.70 7.15 -1.89
CA TRP A 92 19.80 8.14 -2.53
C TRP A 92 18.51 7.52 -3.15
N VAL A 93 18.53 6.22 -3.47
CA VAL A 93 17.35 5.50 -4.00
C VAL A 93 16.16 5.64 -3.05
N PHE A 94 16.41 5.71 -1.72
CA PHE A 94 15.35 5.89 -0.73
C PHE A 94 14.73 7.30 -0.75
N ALA A 95 15.38 8.30 -1.32
CA ALA A 95 14.75 9.59 -1.59
C ALA A 95 13.64 9.44 -2.64
N LEU A 96 13.90 8.73 -3.73
CA LEU A 96 12.90 8.47 -4.76
C LEU A 96 11.74 7.61 -4.23
N ILE A 97 12.05 6.55 -3.48
CA ILE A 97 11.05 5.69 -2.85
C ILE A 97 10.17 6.50 -1.89
N GLY A 98 10.76 7.28 -0.99
CA GLY A 98 10.04 8.07 -0.01
C GLY A 98 9.14 9.13 -0.65
N ILE A 99 9.69 9.93 -1.58
CA ILE A 99 8.94 10.96 -2.28
C ILE A 99 7.79 10.36 -3.09
N SER A 100 8.06 9.31 -3.90
CA SER A 100 7.02 8.67 -4.70
C SER A 100 5.93 8.02 -3.84
N SER A 101 6.29 7.44 -2.68
CA SER A 101 5.34 6.86 -1.73
C SER A 101 4.42 7.91 -1.11
N VAL A 102 4.96 9.06 -0.70
CA VAL A 102 4.15 10.18 -0.17
C VAL A 102 3.22 10.73 -1.25
N ILE A 103 3.73 10.92 -2.48
CA ILE A 103 2.91 11.37 -3.62
C ILE A 103 1.78 10.36 -3.89
N ALA A 104 2.07 9.06 -3.95
CA ALA A 104 1.08 8.01 -4.18
C ALA A 104 0.02 7.98 -3.06
N ALA A 105 0.43 8.01 -1.79
CA ALA A 105 -0.49 8.03 -0.66
C ALA A 105 -1.41 9.26 -0.66
N TYR A 106 -0.87 10.44 -0.98
CA TYR A 106 -1.65 11.66 -1.10
C TYR A 106 -2.61 11.61 -2.29
N SER A 107 -2.11 11.20 -3.46
CA SER A 107 -2.87 11.15 -4.72
C SER A 107 -3.90 10.03 -4.73
N TYR A 108 -3.83 9.07 -3.79
CA TYR A 108 -4.78 7.95 -3.77
C TYR A 108 -6.23 8.43 -3.67
N MET A 109 -6.54 9.38 -2.78
CA MET A 109 -7.85 10.04 -2.66
C MET A 109 -7.80 11.55 -2.88
N GLY A 110 -6.60 12.13 -3.05
CA GLY A 110 -6.37 13.56 -3.24
C GLY A 110 -6.25 13.96 -4.72
N GLY A 111 -6.24 15.29 -4.94
CA GLY A 111 -6.06 15.87 -6.27
C GLY A 111 -7.29 15.77 -7.19
N PRO A 112 -7.15 16.26 -8.44
CA PRO A 112 -8.26 16.35 -9.40
C PRO A 112 -8.67 14.98 -9.97
N LYS A 113 -7.73 14.03 -10.08
CA LYS A 113 -7.97 12.66 -10.56
C LYS A 113 -7.35 11.65 -9.59
N PRO A 114 -8.04 11.34 -8.46
CA PRO A 114 -7.51 10.40 -7.49
C PRO A 114 -7.33 9.00 -8.08
N ILE A 115 -6.26 8.31 -7.68
CA ILE A 115 -5.98 6.93 -8.10
C ILE A 115 -7.16 6.01 -7.78
N ALA A 116 -7.80 6.21 -6.61
CA ALA A 116 -8.99 5.45 -6.19
C ALA A 116 -10.21 5.62 -7.09
N TYR A 117 -10.22 6.61 -8.00
CA TYR A 117 -11.26 6.81 -9.00
C TYR A 117 -10.90 6.18 -10.36
N THR A 118 -9.81 5.43 -10.43
CA THR A 118 -9.27 4.79 -11.63
C THR A 118 -9.14 3.28 -11.42
N PRO A 119 -8.93 2.48 -12.48
CA PRO A 119 -8.70 1.03 -12.33
C PRO A 119 -7.29 0.67 -11.84
N PHE A 120 -6.46 1.67 -11.48
CA PHE A 120 -5.07 1.46 -11.08
C PHE A 120 -4.87 1.32 -9.56
N GLY A 121 -5.94 1.26 -8.76
CA GLY A 121 -5.86 1.11 -7.30
C GLY A 121 -5.07 -0.13 -6.87
N GLU A 122 -5.46 -1.30 -7.39
CA GLU A 122 -4.84 -2.59 -7.09
C GLU A 122 -3.39 -2.65 -7.56
N THR A 123 -3.09 -2.10 -8.74
CA THR A 123 -1.72 -1.99 -9.26
C THR A 123 -0.86 -1.10 -8.36
N THR A 124 -1.39 0.03 -7.91
CA THR A 124 -0.69 0.92 -6.98
C THR A 124 -0.36 0.21 -5.67
N VAL A 125 -1.31 -0.56 -5.12
CA VAL A 125 -1.07 -1.35 -3.91
C VAL A 125 0.00 -2.40 -4.15
N LEU A 126 -0.06 -3.15 -5.24
CA LEU A 126 0.97 -4.15 -5.58
C LEU A 126 2.36 -3.52 -5.67
N VAL A 127 2.51 -2.37 -6.32
CA VAL A 127 3.79 -1.68 -6.47
C VAL A 127 4.31 -1.18 -5.12
N PHE A 128 3.51 -0.45 -4.34
CA PHE A 128 4.01 0.19 -3.12
C PHE A 128 4.06 -0.74 -1.91
N PHE A 129 3.08 -1.62 -1.72
CA PHE A 129 3.04 -2.58 -0.60
C PHE A 129 3.75 -3.90 -0.90
N GLY A 130 3.89 -4.24 -2.19
CA GLY A 130 4.69 -5.37 -2.66
C GLY A 130 6.11 -4.95 -3.00
N LEU A 131 6.33 -4.55 -4.25
CA LEU A 131 7.67 -4.33 -4.81
C LEU A 131 8.48 -3.33 -3.98
N THR A 132 7.96 -2.13 -3.75
CA THR A 132 8.69 -1.08 -3.06
C THR A 132 8.96 -1.44 -1.59
N ALA A 133 7.94 -1.86 -0.86
CA ALA A 133 8.08 -2.14 0.57
C ALA A 133 8.95 -3.38 0.83
N VAL A 134 8.74 -4.47 0.10
CA VAL A 134 9.44 -5.74 0.35
C VAL A 134 10.87 -5.69 -0.19
N CYS A 135 11.07 -5.34 -1.47
CA CYS A 135 12.43 -5.25 -2.03
C CYS A 135 13.24 -4.14 -1.37
N GLY A 136 12.63 -2.98 -1.05
CA GLY A 136 13.30 -1.91 -0.33
C GLY A 136 13.73 -2.31 1.08
N SER A 137 12.86 -3.01 1.83
CA SER A 137 13.19 -3.52 3.17
C SER A 137 14.29 -4.58 3.14
N TYR A 138 14.26 -5.46 2.14
CA TYR A 138 15.30 -6.47 1.93
C TYR A 138 16.64 -5.80 1.58
N TYR A 139 16.62 -4.86 0.62
CA TYR A 139 17.82 -4.14 0.19
C TYR A 139 18.49 -3.38 1.34
N LEU A 140 17.74 -2.76 2.24
CA LEU A 140 18.29 -2.07 3.41
C LEU A 140 19.10 -2.98 4.33
N GLN A 141 18.83 -4.28 4.36
CA GLN A 141 19.57 -5.26 5.16
C GLN A 141 20.77 -5.85 4.42
N THR A 142 20.68 -5.94 3.08
CA THR A 142 21.59 -6.78 2.29
C THR A 142 22.38 -6.01 1.24
N PHE A 143 21.98 -4.80 0.90
CA PHE A 143 22.46 -3.96 -0.21
C PHE A 143 22.36 -4.62 -1.58
N THR A 144 21.54 -5.66 -1.69
CA THR A 144 21.23 -6.39 -2.92
C THR A 144 19.72 -6.67 -2.99
N VAL A 145 19.25 -7.21 -4.10
CA VAL A 145 17.87 -7.73 -4.23
C VAL A 145 17.96 -9.14 -4.78
N SER A 146 17.58 -10.14 -3.98
CA SER A 146 17.55 -11.52 -4.41
C SER A 146 16.31 -11.84 -5.25
N ALA A 147 16.36 -12.92 -6.03
CA ALA A 147 15.20 -13.44 -6.75
C ALA A 147 14.04 -13.76 -5.79
N ASN A 148 14.34 -14.34 -4.63
CA ASN A 148 13.34 -14.63 -3.60
C ASN A 148 12.71 -13.36 -3.03
N ALA A 149 13.47 -12.27 -2.87
CA ALA A 149 12.90 -10.98 -2.44
C ALA A 149 11.90 -10.44 -3.47
N VAL A 150 12.16 -10.60 -4.78
CA VAL A 150 11.24 -10.23 -5.85
C VAL A 150 10.00 -11.13 -5.84
N LEU A 151 10.15 -12.45 -5.74
CA LEU A 151 9.02 -13.38 -5.67
C LEU A 151 8.15 -13.12 -4.44
N LEU A 152 8.76 -12.89 -3.28
CA LEU A 152 8.07 -12.53 -2.04
C LEU A 152 7.32 -11.20 -2.19
N SER A 153 7.92 -10.21 -2.86
CA SER A 153 7.30 -8.90 -3.09
C SER A 153 6.06 -8.99 -3.96
N ILE A 154 6.10 -9.79 -5.02
CA ILE A 154 4.93 -10.04 -5.89
C ILE A 154 3.86 -10.80 -5.10
N SER A 155 4.25 -11.79 -4.29
CA SER A 155 3.32 -12.57 -3.45
C SER A 155 2.57 -11.68 -2.47
N LEU A 156 3.28 -10.91 -1.66
CA LEU A 156 2.68 -10.05 -0.64
C LEU A 156 1.92 -8.89 -1.26
N GLY A 157 2.43 -8.31 -2.35
CA GLY A 157 1.76 -7.27 -3.12
C GLY A 157 0.44 -7.76 -3.73
N SER A 158 0.41 -9.00 -4.25
CA SER A 158 -0.82 -9.62 -4.77
C SER A 158 -1.87 -9.84 -3.68
N ILE A 159 -1.47 -10.28 -2.49
CA ILE A 159 -2.39 -10.42 -1.34
C ILE A 159 -2.94 -9.05 -0.94
N ALA A 160 -2.10 -8.04 -0.82
CA ALA A 160 -2.53 -6.68 -0.49
C ALA A 160 -3.50 -6.11 -1.54
N ALA A 161 -3.20 -6.31 -2.83
CA ALA A 161 -4.07 -5.94 -3.94
C ALA A 161 -5.41 -6.71 -3.91
N ALA A 162 -5.40 -8.01 -3.57
CA ALA A 162 -6.61 -8.80 -3.43
C ALA A 162 -7.51 -8.31 -2.29
N VAL A 163 -6.96 -7.86 -1.16
CA VAL A 163 -7.73 -7.24 -0.07
C VAL A 163 -8.42 -5.97 -0.54
N LEU A 164 -7.72 -5.10 -1.30
CA LEU A 164 -8.34 -3.92 -1.91
C LEU A 164 -9.41 -4.31 -2.93
N ALA A 165 -9.14 -5.32 -3.75
CA ALA A 165 -10.07 -5.83 -4.76
C ALA A 165 -11.39 -6.30 -4.14
N VAL A 166 -11.37 -6.99 -2.99
CA VAL A 166 -12.59 -7.39 -2.26
C VAL A 166 -13.39 -6.16 -1.83
N ASN A 167 -12.72 -5.12 -1.32
CA ASN A 167 -13.40 -3.89 -0.94
C ASN A 167 -14.04 -3.19 -2.15
N ASN A 168 -13.30 -3.05 -3.25
CA ASN A 168 -13.80 -2.44 -4.48
C ASN A 168 -14.95 -3.26 -5.10
N TRP A 169 -14.89 -4.59 -5.01
CA TRP A 169 -15.97 -5.46 -5.46
C TRP A 169 -17.24 -5.29 -4.63
N ARG A 170 -17.09 -5.29 -3.30
CA ARG A 170 -18.22 -5.07 -2.38
C ARG A 170 -18.92 -3.75 -2.67
N ASP A 171 -18.13 -2.71 -2.91
CA ASP A 171 -18.61 -1.34 -3.03
C ASP A 171 -18.89 -0.91 -4.49
N ARG A 172 -18.74 -1.81 -5.51
CA ARG A 172 -18.75 -1.48 -6.94
C ARG A 172 -20.00 -0.76 -7.44
N VAL A 173 -21.20 -1.10 -6.87
CA VAL A 173 -22.45 -0.45 -7.26
C VAL A 173 -22.46 1.00 -6.78
N HIS A 174 -22.04 1.23 -5.55
CA HIS A 174 -21.87 2.56 -4.98
C HIS A 174 -20.78 3.34 -5.71
N ASP A 175 -19.62 2.74 -5.94
CA ASP A 175 -18.50 3.36 -6.66
C ASP A 175 -18.91 3.86 -8.04
N LYS A 176 -19.64 3.04 -8.79
CA LYS A 176 -20.18 3.42 -10.09
C LYS A 176 -21.14 4.63 -9.99
N SER A 177 -21.97 4.69 -8.96
CA SER A 177 -22.96 5.78 -8.77
C SER A 177 -22.31 7.13 -8.46
N ILE A 178 -21.10 7.13 -7.88
CA ILE A 178 -20.32 8.34 -7.57
C ILE A 178 -19.20 8.61 -8.58
N GLY A 179 -19.22 7.92 -9.73
CA GLY A 179 -18.28 8.15 -10.84
C GLY A 179 -16.89 7.53 -10.63
N ARG A 180 -16.70 6.63 -9.65
CA ARG A 180 -15.45 5.87 -9.49
C ARG A 180 -15.40 4.74 -10.50
N GLN A 181 -14.26 4.65 -11.21
CA GLN A 181 -13.98 3.63 -12.22
C GLN A 181 -12.94 2.64 -11.69
N THR A 182 -13.24 2.01 -10.53
CA THR A 182 -12.35 0.99 -9.95
C THR A 182 -12.22 -0.22 -10.87
N LEU A 183 -11.20 -1.05 -10.66
CA LEU A 183 -11.00 -2.26 -11.46
C LEU A 183 -12.26 -3.14 -11.49
N ALA A 184 -12.95 -3.26 -10.34
CA ALA A 184 -14.21 -3.99 -10.21
C ALA A 184 -15.35 -3.41 -11.06
N VAL A 185 -15.41 -2.09 -11.19
CA VAL A 185 -16.43 -1.40 -12.03
C VAL A 185 -16.13 -1.59 -13.51
N VAL A 186 -14.86 -1.48 -13.91
CA VAL A 186 -14.45 -1.49 -15.32
C VAL A 186 -14.49 -2.90 -15.91
N LEU A 187 -14.02 -3.91 -15.19
CA LEU A 187 -13.91 -5.28 -15.73
C LEU A 187 -15.24 -6.04 -15.73
N GLY A 188 -16.18 -5.67 -14.88
CA GLY A 188 -17.40 -6.43 -14.65
C GLY A 188 -17.14 -7.79 -13.98
N ASP A 189 -18.23 -8.51 -13.66
CA ASP A 189 -18.23 -9.63 -12.73
C ASP A 189 -17.31 -10.80 -13.16
N LYS A 190 -17.41 -11.26 -14.41
CA LYS A 190 -16.67 -12.45 -14.86
C LYS A 190 -15.16 -12.21 -14.91
N THR A 191 -14.75 -11.11 -15.56
CA THR A 191 -13.32 -10.78 -15.73
C THR A 191 -12.68 -10.42 -14.41
N PHE A 192 -13.37 -9.65 -13.57
CA PHE A 192 -12.89 -9.31 -12.24
C PHE A 192 -12.65 -10.56 -11.38
N THR A 193 -13.60 -11.53 -11.39
CA THR A 193 -13.46 -12.79 -10.66
C THR A 193 -12.22 -13.58 -11.13
N ALA A 194 -11.94 -13.61 -12.44
CA ALA A 194 -10.73 -14.27 -12.96
C ALA A 194 -9.46 -13.58 -12.48
N VAL A 195 -9.40 -12.26 -12.54
CA VAL A 195 -8.26 -11.47 -12.03
C VAL A 195 -8.06 -11.67 -10.52
N PHE A 196 -9.14 -11.65 -9.74
CA PHE A 196 -9.10 -11.90 -8.30
C PHE A 196 -8.56 -13.30 -7.96
N ARG A 197 -8.99 -14.35 -8.71
CA ARG A 197 -8.45 -15.71 -8.56
C ARG A 197 -6.96 -15.77 -8.85
N ILE A 198 -6.48 -15.04 -9.86
CA ILE A 198 -5.03 -14.94 -10.15
C ILE A 198 -4.32 -14.27 -8.97
N MET A 199 -4.81 -13.14 -8.47
CA MET A 199 -4.21 -12.43 -7.33
C MET A 199 -4.09 -13.31 -6.08
N THR A 200 -5.05 -14.22 -5.85
CA THR A 200 -5.06 -15.10 -4.67
C THR A 200 -4.29 -16.40 -4.88
N ALA A 201 -4.22 -16.93 -6.10
CA ALA A 201 -3.49 -18.17 -6.41
C ALA A 201 -1.98 -17.92 -6.63
N LEU A 202 -1.61 -16.75 -7.18
CA LEU A 202 -0.22 -16.41 -7.49
C LEU A 202 0.72 -16.51 -6.27
N PRO A 203 0.38 -16.04 -5.07
CA PRO A 203 1.23 -16.19 -3.88
C PRO A 203 1.55 -17.64 -3.53
N LEU A 204 0.59 -18.54 -3.69
CA LEU A 204 0.79 -19.96 -3.44
C LEU A 204 1.75 -20.57 -4.47
N ALA A 205 1.56 -20.26 -5.75
CA ALA A 205 2.45 -20.73 -6.82
C ALA A 205 3.89 -20.22 -6.62
N LEU A 206 4.05 -18.92 -6.31
CA LEU A 206 5.37 -18.34 -6.05
C LEU A 206 6.01 -18.89 -4.78
N GLY A 207 5.21 -19.15 -3.73
CA GLY A 207 5.70 -19.81 -2.51
C GLY A 207 6.25 -21.22 -2.78
N LEU A 208 5.58 -22.00 -3.64
CA LEU A 208 6.08 -23.31 -4.07
C LEU A 208 7.39 -23.19 -4.87
N VAL A 209 7.50 -22.19 -5.75
CA VAL A 209 8.76 -21.93 -6.49
C VAL A 209 9.88 -21.58 -5.52
N MET A 210 9.64 -20.71 -4.54
CA MET A 210 10.65 -20.35 -3.52
C MET A 210 11.06 -21.56 -2.67
N ALA A 211 10.11 -22.44 -2.32
CA ALA A 211 10.39 -23.64 -1.53
C ALA A 211 11.15 -24.72 -2.32
N ALA A 212 11.02 -24.73 -3.65
CA ALA A 212 11.72 -25.68 -4.54
C ALA A 212 13.10 -25.16 -5.01
N ALA A 213 13.39 -23.87 -4.81
CA ALA A 213 14.70 -23.31 -5.13
C ALA A 213 15.72 -23.77 -4.07
N PRO A 214 16.91 -24.25 -4.51
CA PRO A 214 17.96 -24.72 -3.60
C PRO A 214 18.54 -23.59 -2.74
#